data_9ea35923a4a7601c4ce1ffbebec33e39
#
_entry.id   9ea35923a4a7601c4ce1ffbebec33e39
#
_cell.length_a   1.000
_cell.length_b   1.000
_cell.length_c   1.000
_cell.angle_alpha   90.00
_cell.angle_beta   90.00
_cell.angle_gamma   90.00
#
_symmetry.space_group_name_H-M   'P 1'
#
loop_
_entity.id
_entity.type
_entity.pdbx_description
1 polymer ?
#
loop_
_entity_poly.entity_id
_entity_poly.type
_entity_poly.pdbx_seq_one_letter_code
_entity_poly.pdbx_strand_id
1 'polypeptide(L)' 'MSLEQDYTTVPGQLYACLSVVGPEAPQKNDKFGIKIRGAFNTRDEAASHAKRLQKEDATFDIYVVDMYKWLLIP' A
#
# COMPACT_ATOMS: atom_id res chain seq x y z
N MET A 1 -0.92 -19.61 15.66
CA MET A 1 -1.53 -18.27 15.53
C MET A 1 -1.92 -18.06 14.08
N SER A 2 -3.18 -17.74 13.81
CA SER A 2 -3.61 -17.47 12.44
C SER A 2 -3.50 -15.96 12.14
N LEU A 3 -3.31 -15.65 10.85
CA LEU A 3 -3.23 -14.25 10.38
C LEU A 3 -4.62 -13.84 9.88
N GLU A 4 -5.50 -13.55 10.82
CA GLU A 4 -6.87 -13.18 10.49
C GLU A 4 -7.00 -11.69 10.19
N GLN A 5 -7.99 -11.36 9.35
CA GLN A 5 -8.31 -9.97 9.07
C GLN A 5 -9.15 -9.37 10.21
N ASP A 6 -9.13 -8.04 10.29
CA ASP A 6 -10.05 -7.33 11.18
C ASP A 6 -11.42 -7.22 10.52
N TYR A 7 -12.46 -7.35 11.31
CA TYR A 7 -13.83 -7.14 10.85
C TYR A 7 -14.41 -5.80 11.31
N THR A 8 -13.68 -5.09 12.17
CA THR A 8 -13.99 -3.70 12.54
C THR A 8 -13.19 -2.78 11.63
N THR A 9 -13.89 -1.98 10.84
CA THR A 9 -13.25 -1.12 9.84
C THR A 9 -13.66 0.34 10.03
N VAL A 10 -12.87 1.25 9.46
CA VAL A 10 -13.19 2.68 9.47
C VAL A 10 -13.86 3.02 8.13
N PRO A 11 -15.06 3.59 8.16
CA PRO A 11 -15.75 3.99 6.91
C PRO A 11 -14.87 4.93 6.08
N GLY A 12 -14.83 4.68 4.76
CA GLY A 12 -14.06 5.50 3.85
C GLY A 12 -12.58 5.13 3.75
N GLN A 13 -12.12 4.17 4.55
CA GLN A 13 -10.71 3.77 4.59
C GLN A 13 -10.62 2.25 4.43
N LEU A 14 -10.87 1.76 3.22
CA LEU A 14 -10.89 0.32 2.93
C LEU A 14 -9.72 -0.15 2.07
N TYR A 15 -9.08 0.75 1.34
CA TYR A 15 -7.94 0.47 0.47
C TYR A 15 -6.84 1.48 0.71
N ALA A 16 -5.60 1.07 0.56
CA ALA A 16 -4.47 1.98 0.75
C ALA A 16 -3.52 1.90 -0.44
N CYS A 17 -2.83 3.01 -0.67
CA CYS A 17 -1.69 3.05 -1.58
C CYS A 17 -0.41 3.06 -0.75
N LEU A 18 0.58 2.26 -1.14
CA LEU A 18 1.85 2.25 -0.45
C LEU A 18 3.01 1.91 -1.38
N SER A 19 4.20 2.27 -0.94
CA SER A 19 5.46 1.92 -1.59
C SER A 19 6.34 1.19 -0.59
N VAL A 20 7.15 0.26 -1.07
CA VAL A 20 8.00 -0.59 -0.23
C VAL A 20 9.43 -0.51 -0.76
N VAL A 21 10.38 -0.35 0.15
CA VAL A 21 11.81 -0.47 -0.16
C VAL A 21 12.44 -1.47 0.80
N GLY A 22 13.54 -2.08 0.39
CA GLY A 22 14.24 -3.01 1.26
C GLY A 22 15.29 -3.82 0.51
N PRO A 23 16.13 -4.58 1.25
CA PRO A 23 17.19 -5.38 0.62
C PRO A 23 16.64 -6.45 -0.34
N GLU A 24 15.46 -7.01 -0.04
CA GLU A 24 14.83 -8.07 -0.83
C GLU A 24 13.67 -7.57 -1.68
N ALA A 25 13.33 -6.28 -1.60
CA ALA A 25 12.23 -5.71 -2.38
C ALA A 25 12.68 -5.40 -3.81
N PRO A 26 11.74 -5.31 -4.77
CA PRO A 26 12.07 -4.84 -6.12
C PRO A 26 12.74 -3.46 -6.12
N GLN A 27 12.35 -2.58 -5.20
CA GLN A 27 13.00 -1.29 -4.96
C GLN A 27 14.04 -1.48 -3.87
N LYS A 28 15.29 -1.63 -4.28
CA LYS A 28 16.39 -1.95 -3.36
C LYS A 28 16.75 -0.79 -2.44
N ASN A 29 16.98 -1.13 -1.19
CA ASN A 29 17.52 -0.23 -0.19
C ASN A 29 18.14 -1.09 0.92
N ASP A 30 19.14 -0.58 1.61
CA ASP A 30 19.75 -1.28 2.75
C ASP A 30 18.82 -1.28 3.97
N LYS A 31 17.85 -0.36 3.99
CA LYS A 31 16.82 -0.31 5.04
C LYS A 31 15.50 -0.84 4.49
N PHE A 32 14.75 -1.52 5.33
CA PHE A 32 13.38 -1.92 5.03
C PHE A 32 12.43 -0.78 5.41
N GLY A 33 11.58 -0.37 4.48
CA GLY A 33 10.64 0.71 4.75
C GLY A 33 9.35 0.59 3.94
N ILE A 34 8.28 1.11 4.52
CA ILE A 34 6.98 1.22 3.88
C ILE A 34 6.52 2.65 4.01
N LYS A 35 6.12 3.25 2.88
CA LYS A 35 5.52 4.58 2.88
C LYS A 35 4.05 4.42 2.55
N ILE A 36 3.18 4.87 3.46
CA ILE A 36 1.74 4.85 3.24
C ILE A 36 1.37 6.14 2.53
N ARG A 37 0.73 6.01 1.36
CA ARG A 37 0.54 7.12 0.44
C ARG A 37 -0.92 7.60 0.35
N GLY A 38 -1.82 6.99 1.08
CA GLY A 38 -3.22 7.39 1.14
C GLY A 38 -4.13 6.22 1.45
N ALA A 39 -5.34 6.52 1.95
CA ALA A 39 -6.39 5.54 2.22
C ALA A 39 -7.69 5.99 1.56
N PHE A 40 -8.45 5.05 1.00
CA PHE A 40 -9.59 5.35 0.16
C PHE A 40 -10.73 4.37 0.42
N ASN A 41 -11.94 4.80 0.07
CA ASN A 41 -13.14 3.98 0.24
C ASN A 41 -13.25 2.89 -0.83
N THR A 42 -12.78 3.14 -2.05
CA THR A 42 -12.88 2.18 -3.16
C THR A 42 -11.51 1.92 -3.78
N ARG A 43 -11.40 0.75 -4.40
CA ARG A 43 -10.17 0.39 -5.13
C ARG A 43 -9.93 1.35 -6.30
N ASP A 44 -10.99 1.79 -6.97
CA ASP A 44 -10.88 2.71 -8.11
C ASP A 44 -10.30 4.07 -7.67
N GLU A 45 -10.73 4.58 -6.52
CA GLU A 45 -10.18 5.81 -5.97
C GLU A 45 -8.68 5.65 -5.66
N ALA A 46 -8.32 4.53 -5.03
CA ALA A 46 -6.92 4.24 -4.73
C ALA A 46 -6.09 4.12 -6.00
N ALA A 47 -6.61 3.42 -7.02
CA ALA A 47 -5.92 3.26 -8.29
C ALA A 47 -5.72 4.59 -9.01
N SER A 48 -6.73 5.47 -8.98
CA SER A 48 -6.62 6.81 -9.57
C SER A 48 -5.56 7.64 -8.88
N HIS A 49 -5.49 7.57 -7.55
CA HIS A 49 -4.47 8.27 -6.77
C HIS A 49 -3.07 7.72 -7.08
N ALA A 50 -2.94 6.41 -7.19
CA ALA A 50 -1.66 5.78 -7.55
C ALA A 50 -1.17 6.26 -8.92
N LYS A 51 -2.08 6.37 -9.90
CA LYS A 51 -1.73 6.89 -11.23
C LYS A 51 -1.25 8.34 -11.17
N ARG A 52 -1.92 9.16 -10.35
CA ARG A 52 -1.51 10.56 -10.16
C ARG A 52 -0.09 10.64 -9.58
N LEU A 53 0.19 9.85 -8.54
CA LEU A 53 1.51 9.84 -7.91
C LEU A 53 2.58 9.36 -8.89
N GLN A 54 2.28 8.36 -9.72
CA GLN A 54 3.21 7.87 -10.73
C GLN A 54 3.56 8.94 -11.77
N LYS A 55 2.60 9.78 -12.12
CA LYS A 55 2.86 10.90 -13.04
C LYS A 55 3.71 11.98 -12.41
N GLU A 56 3.54 12.22 -11.11
CA GLU A 56 4.31 13.23 -10.40
C GLU A 56 5.74 12.75 -10.13
N ASP A 57 5.90 11.49 -9.76
CA ASP A 57 7.21 10.90 -9.49
C ASP A 57 7.15 9.39 -9.69
N ALA A 58 7.79 8.90 -10.72
CA ALA A 58 7.81 7.47 -11.06
C ALA A 58 8.95 6.72 -10.38
N THR A 59 9.64 7.32 -9.40
CA THR A 59 10.81 6.71 -8.76
C THR A 59 10.46 5.41 -8.03
N PHE A 60 9.33 5.37 -7.36
CA PHE A 60 8.92 4.20 -6.58
C PHE A 60 7.63 3.60 -7.11
N ASP A 61 7.56 2.27 -7.09
CA ASP A 61 6.33 1.56 -7.40
C ASP A 61 5.28 1.84 -6.33
N ILE A 62 4.02 1.88 -6.75
CA ILE A 62 2.90 2.13 -5.86
C ILE A 62 1.95 0.94 -5.96
N TYR A 63 1.63 0.37 -4.81
CA TYR A 63 0.74 -0.78 -4.70
C TYR A 63 -0.58 -0.35 -4.09
N VAL A 64 -1.68 -0.87 -4.63
CA VAL A 64 -3.01 -0.72 -4.03
C VAL A 64 -3.28 -2.00 -3.25
N VAL A 65 -3.54 -1.87 -1.96
CA VAL A 65 -3.72 -3.01 -1.07
C VAL A 65 -5.01 -2.88 -0.26
N ASP A 66 -5.54 -4.04 0.16
CA ASP A 66 -6.66 -4.07 1.11
C ASP A 66 -6.16 -3.65 2.49
N MET A 67 -6.96 -2.84 3.19
CA MET A 67 -6.73 -2.57 4.60
C MET A 67 -7.33 -3.69 5.45
N TYR A 68 -6.96 -3.75 6.73
CA TYR A 68 -7.48 -4.71 7.72
C TYR A 68 -7.09 -6.16 7.47
N LYS A 69 -6.27 -6.42 6.50
CA LYS A 69 -5.67 -7.73 6.23
C LYS A 69 -4.17 -7.63 6.42
N TRP A 70 -3.56 -8.74 6.81
CA TRP A 70 -2.10 -8.78 6.87
C TRP A 70 -1.53 -8.65 5.46
N LEU A 71 -0.58 -7.76 5.32
CA LEU A 71 0.16 -7.60 4.07
C LEU A 71 1.44 -8.41 4.21
N LEU A 72 1.47 -9.57 3.57
CA LEU A 72 2.60 -10.48 3.68
C LEU A 72 3.72 -9.99 2.76
N ILE A 73 4.80 -9.53 3.37
CA ILE A 73 5.97 -8.97 2.66
C ILE A 73 7.10 -9.98 2.79
N PRO A 74 7.65 -10.47 1.66
CA PRO A 74 8.75 -11.44 1.68
C PRO A 74 10.03 -10.89 2.28
#